data_4c9bc9056970b8a198da70c9c17824e0
#
_entry.id   4c9bc9056970b8a198da70c9c17824e0
#
_cell.length_a   1.000
_cell.length_b   1.000
_cell.length_c   1.000
_cell.angle_alpha   90.00
_cell.angle_beta   90.00
_cell.angle_gamma   90.00
#
_symmetry.space_group_name_H-M   'P 1'
#
loop_
_entity.id
_entity.type
_entity.pdbx_description
1 polymer ?
#
loop_
_entity_poly.entity_id
_entity_poly.type
_entity_poly.pdbx_seq_one_letter_code
_entity_poly.pdbx_strand_id
1 'polypeptide(L)'
;MITFLVSICLLVAGYFTYGRFVERYFGVSAERDTPVKRLADGVDYQELKPWRMYVIQFLNIAGLGPIFGAIMGAAYGPMAYLWIVVGCIFMGAAHDFFSGMLSLRNDGKDLPEIVGTYLGRGMRRVLIVFAAFLLLAVGVSFVNGPAELLARLTGWDMTLWLWVIFAYYVFATLLPIDKIIGKVYPFMGGALLFMALGVGAYLIYGDATGAVEMKELTADSLRNFHSNPDANILFPMLFVVISCGAISGFHATQSPLMARCMANEKYARPVFYGAMVSEGVVALIWATAAIAYFGGPEGLNAAADAGKTPAVMVNEICNSWLGRVGAVLAILGVVACPITSGDTAFRSMRLIVAQAFRFSQKKLVSRLMVSVPIFVVAYVCCFMDFSTIWKYVGISNQILATVTLWTAAAFLARSGKVHWIMTVPAMFLADVCVCYLCVAPYKVGGLAMPQVVGNVAGIVAAFALLALFLYKMRRR
;
A
#
# COMPACT_ATOMS: atom_id res chain seq x y z
N MET A 1 -3.42 -2.77 26.15
CA MET A 1 -4.45 -1.75 25.77
C MET A 1 -3.87 -0.35 25.58
N ILE A 2 -3.00 0.13 26.48
CA ILE A 2 -2.48 1.53 26.45
C ILE A 2 -1.75 1.84 25.14
N THR A 3 -0.79 0.99 24.74
CA THR A 3 -0.04 1.19 23.47
C THR A 3 -0.97 1.28 22.27
N PHE A 4 -1.98 0.40 22.19
CA PHE A 4 -2.94 0.39 21.08
C PHE A 4 -3.73 1.70 21.01
N LEU A 5 -4.31 2.14 22.14
CA LEU A 5 -5.10 3.38 22.18
C LEU A 5 -4.25 4.62 21.90
N VAL A 6 -3.04 4.70 22.49
CA VAL A 6 -2.09 5.80 22.24
C VAL A 6 -1.70 5.82 20.76
N SER A 7 -1.45 4.67 20.15
CA SER A 7 -1.11 4.56 18.72
C SER A 7 -2.24 5.08 17.82
N ILE A 8 -3.50 4.73 18.10
CA ILE A 8 -4.66 5.28 17.37
C ILE A 8 -4.75 6.80 17.58
N CYS A 9 -4.62 7.28 18.82
CA CYS A 9 -4.64 8.71 19.10
C CYS A 9 -3.54 9.46 18.35
N LEU A 10 -2.32 8.91 18.26
CA LEU A 10 -1.21 9.50 17.53
C LEU A 10 -1.49 9.56 16.02
N LEU A 11 -2.04 8.49 15.41
CA LEU A 11 -2.44 8.49 14.00
C LEU A 11 -3.47 9.58 13.70
N VAL A 12 -4.51 9.69 14.54
CA VAL A 12 -5.55 10.72 14.39
C VAL A 12 -4.96 12.12 14.63
N ALA A 13 -4.15 12.31 15.66
CA ALA A 13 -3.46 13.56 15.93
C ALA A 13 -2.53 13.95 14.77
N GLY A 14 -1.83 12.99 14.17
CA GLY A 14 -0.99 13.17 12.99
C GLY A 14 -1.76 13.77 11.80
N TYR A 15 -2.99 13.33 11.56
CA TYR A 15 -3.86 13.92 10.53
C TYR A 15 -4.18 15.40 10.79
N PHE A 16 -4.48 15.76 12.04
CA PHE A 16 -4.84 17.13 12.40
C PHE A 16 -3.65 18.08 12.58
N THR A 17 -2.47 17.56 12.87
CA THR A 17 -1.24 18.34 13.12
C THR A 17 -0.31 18.30 11.90
N TYR A 18 0.44 17.21 11.73
CA TYR A 18 1.40 17.06 10.64
C TYR A 18 0.76 17.09 9.25
N GLY A 19 -0.44 16.51 9.09
CA GLY A 19 -1.20 16.57 7.84
C GLY A 19 -1.60 17.99 7.46
N ARG A 20 -2.00 18.84 8.43
CA ARG A 20 -2.24 20.28 8.16
C ARG A 20 -0.96 21.04 7.84
N PHE A 21 0.14 20.68 8.51
CA PHE A 21 1.43 21.26 8.19
C PHE A 21 1.85 20.93 6.74
N VAL A 22 1.77 19.66 6.34
CA VAL A 22 2.11 19.21 4.97
C VAL A 22 1.22 19.89 3.93
N GLU A 23 -0.08 19.99 4.15
CA GLU A 23 -1.05 20.67 3.27
C GLU A 23 -0.69 22.15 3.06
N ARG A 24 -0.46 22.89 4.15
CA ARG A 24 -0.07 24.30 4.11
C ARG A 24 1.30 24.46 3.46
N TYR A 25 2.24 23.58 3.80
CA TYR A 25 3.59 23.62 3.28
C TYR A 25 3.65 23.38 1.77
N PHE A 26 2.81 22.46 1.25
CA PHE A 26 2.65 22.26 -0.19
C PHE A 26 2.07 23.50 -0.88
N GLY A 27 1.20 24.24 -0.23
CA GLY A 27 0.52 25.41 -0.76
C GLY A 27 -0.71 25.04 -1.59
N VAL A 28 -1.64 24.30 -0.96
CA VAL A 28 -2.96 23.97 -1.55
C VAL A 28 -3.76 25.25 -1.79
N SER A 29 -4.38 25.38 -2.97
CA SER A 29 -5.23 26.53 -3.34
C SER A 29 -6.59 26.03 -3.84
N ALA A 30 -7.65 26.60 -3.26
CA ALA A 30 -9.02 26.33 -3.68
C ALA A 30 -9.39 26.96 -5.05
N GLU A 31 -8.63 27.96 -5.47
CA GLU A 31 -8.88 28.75 -6.70
C GLU A 31 -8.26 28.12 -7.94
N ARG A 32 -7.35 27.15 -7.74
CA ARG A 32 -6.64 26.51 -8.85
C ARG A 32 -7.54 25.54 -9.60
N ASP A 33 -7.57 25.67 -10.91
CA ASP A 33 -8.28 24.73 -11.78
C ASP A 33 -7.62 23.36 -11.76
N THR A 34 -8.45 22.36 -11.55
CA THR A 34 -8.04 20.94 -11.49
C THR A 34 -8.19 20.24 -12.86
N PRO A 35 -7.52 19.10 -13.07
CA PRO A 35 -7.60 18.38 -14.34
C PRO A 35 -9.02 18.03 -14.77
N VAL A 36 -9.90 17.63 -13.85
CA VAL A 36 -11.28 17.26 -14.18
C VAL A 36 -12.06 18.40 -14.83
N LYS A 37 -11.78 19.67 -14.48
CA LYS A 37 -12.43 20.82 -15.08
C LYS A 37 -11.93 21.13 -16.50
N ARG A 38 -10.67 20.83 -16.79
CA ARG A 38 -10.01 21.16 -18.07
C ARG A 38 -9.98 20.01 -19.07
N LEU A 39 -9.96 18.77 -18.61
CA LEU A 39 -9.68 17.58 -19.41
C LEU A 39 -10.81 16.54 -19.31
N ALA A 40 -12.01 16.93 -18.89
CA ALA A 40 -13.16 16.02 -18.77
C ALA A 40 -13.36 15.20 -20.07
N ASP A 41 -13.36 13.89 -19.96
CA ASP A 41 -13.49 12.95 -21.09
C ASP A 41 -14.63 11.93 -20.93
N GLY A 42 -15.31 11.98 -19.78
CA GLY A 42 -16.40 11.06 -19.45
C GLY A 42 -15.95 9.61 -19.19
N VAL A 43 -14.65 9.35 -19.07
CA VAL A 43 -14.08 7.99 -18.86
C VAL A 43 -13.16 7.96 -17.65
N ASP A 44 -12.03 8.68 -17.69
CA ASP A 44 -11.02 8.72 -16.63
C ASP A 44 -11.03 10.06 -15.89
N TYR A 45 -11.50 11.14 -16.53
CA TYR A 45 -11.64 12.48 -15.97
C TYR A 45 -13.12 12.78 -15.73
N GLN A 46 -13.64 12.31 -14.59
CA GLN A 46 -15.03 12.53 -14.15
C GLN A 46 -15.05 13.06 -12.72
N GLU A 47 -15.85 14.12 -12.49
CA GLU A 47 -15.97 14.69 -11.16
C GLU A 47 -16.65 13.73 -10.19
N LEU A 48 -16.00 13.45 -9.05
CA LEU A 48 -16.52 12.65 -7.97
C LEU A 48 -16.72 13.50 -6.70
N LYS A 49 -17.75 13.16 -5.92
CA LYS A 49 -17.98 13.78 -4.60
C LYS A 49 -16.81 13.46 -3.64
N PRO A 50 -16.39 14.41 -2.77
CA PRO A 50 -15.20 14.23 -1.90
C PRO A 50 -15.23 12.94 -1.05
N TRP A 51 -16.38 12.62 -0.45
CA TRP A 51 -16.51 11.41 0.35
C TRP A 51 -16.35 10.12 -0.48
N ARG A 52 -16.81 10.11 -1.75
CA ARG A 52 -16.60 8.97 -2.65
C ARG A 52 -15.13 8.84 -3.00
N MET A 53 -14.46 9.95 -3.34
CA MET A 53 -13.01 9.93 -3.61
C MET A 53 -12.22 9.39 -2.42
N TYR A 54 -12.57 9.82 -1.18
CA TYR A 54 -11.93 9.31 0.03
C TYR A 54 -12.10 7.79 0.17
N VAL A 55 -13.34 7.28 0.06
CA VAL A 55 -13.60 5.84 0.22
C VAL A 55 -12.98 5.03 -0.91
N ILE A 56 -12.99 5.53 -2.15
CA ILE A 56 -12.36 4.88 -3.30
C ILE A 56 -10.83 4.86 -3.13
N GLN A 57 -10.21 5.98 -2.73
CA GLN A 57 -8.78 6.06 -2.48
C GLN A 57 -8.39 5.10 -1.36
N PHE A 58 -9.12 5.14 -0.23
CA PHE A 58 -8.91 4.22 0.88
C PHE A 58 -8.98 2.76 0.41
N LEU A 59 -10.02 2.37 -0.32
CA LEU A 59 -10.16 1.00 -0.80
C LEU A 59 -9.07 0.60 -1.80
N ASN A 60 -8.64 1.54 -2.67
CA ASN A 60 -7.57 1.28 -3.63
C ASN A 60 -6.24 0.96 -2.95
N ILE A 61 -5.94 1.63 -1.83
CA ILE A 61 -4.70 1.44 -1.09
C ILE A 61 -4.80 0.34 -0.02
N ALA A 62 -5.95 0.23 0.67
CA ALA A 62 -6.18 -0.68 1.78
C ALA A 62 -6.66 -2.08 1.33
N GLY A 63 -6.07 -2.66 0.28
CA GLY A 63 -6.35 -4.03 -0.16
C GLY A 63 -5.94 -5.07 0.89
N LEU A 64 -5.16 -6.08 0.50
CA LEU A 64 -4.60 -7.07 1.44
C LEU A 64 -3.46 -6.52 2.30
N GLY A 65 -2.83 -5.42 1.84
CA GLY A 65 -1.60 -4.90 2.43
C GLY A 65 -1.66 -4.60 3.92
N PRO A 66 -2.56 -3.72 4.39
CA PRO A 66 -2.68 -3.38 5.80
C PRO A 66 -3.25 -4.50 6.68
N ILE A 67 -3.78 -5.55 6.07
CA ILE A 67 -4.26 -6.75 6.79
C ILE A 67 -3.13 -7.79 6.84
N PHE A 68 -2.73 -8.33 5.71
CA PHE A 68 -1.76 -9.42 5.64
C PHE A 68 -0.35 -8.97 6.01
N GLY A 69 0.09 -7.80 5.51
CA GLY A 69 1.38 -7.23 5.86
C GLY A 69 1.49 -6.92 7.36
N ALA A 70 0.41 -6.42 7.96
CA ALA A 70 0.38 -6.15 9.39
C ALA A 70 0.39 -7.43 10.23
N ILE A 71 -0.35 -8.48 9.85
CA ILE A 71 -0.32 -9.79 10.53
C ILE A 71 1.08 -10.42 10.43
N MET A 72 1.67 -10.45 9.23
CA MET A 72 3.03 -10.99 9.05
C MET A 72 4.08 -10.15 9.79
N GLY A 73 3.94 -8.83 9.79
CA GLY A 73 4.84 -7.95 10.52
C GLY A 73 4.68 -8.03 12.04
N ALA A 74 3.50 -8.39 12.54
CA ALA A 74 3.23 -8.63 13.94
C ALA A 74 4.03 -9.82 14.52
N ALA A 75 4.50 -10.74 13.67
CA ALA A 75 5.41 -11.81 14.05
C ALA A 75 6.76 -11.30 14.60
N TYR A 76 7.17 -10.07 14.23
CA TYR A 76 8.34 -9.41 14.81
C TYR A 76 8.06 -8.79 16.20
N GLY A 77 6.81 -8.84 16.67
CA GLY A 77 6.38 -8.32 17.96
C GLY A 77 5.89 -6.87 17.92
N PRO A 78 5.75 -6.23 19.11
CA PRO A 78 5.17 -4.88 19.26
C PRO A 78 5.94 -3.75 18.54
N MET A 79 7.16 -3.99 18.06
CA MET A 79 7.88 -3.06 17.17
C MET A 79 7.08 -2.72 15.91
N ALA A 80 6.19 -3.61 15.49
CA ALA A 80 5.26 -3.37 14.38
C ALA A 80 4.40 -2.11 14.61
N TYR A 81 3.93 -1.88 15.86
CA TYR A 81 3.11 -0.71 16.19
C TYR A 81 3.88 0.60 15.99
N LEU A 82 5.13 0.64 16.46
CA LEU A 82 5.99 1.81 16.31
C LEU A 82 6.19 2.15 14.83
N TRP A 83 6.52 1.13 14.02
CA TRP A 83 6.72 1.33 12.59
C TRP A 83 5.44 1.79 11.87
N ILE A 84 4.29 1.18 12.16
CA ILE A 84 3.00 1.59 11.58
C ILE A 84 2.72 3.07 11.91
N VAL A 85 2.84 3.48 13.17
CA VAL A 85 2.50 4.84 13.60
C VAL A 85 3.47 5.88 13.02
N VAL A 86 4.77 5.69 13.22
CA VAL A 86 5.79 6.66 12.76
C VAL A 86 5.88 6.68 11.24
N GLY A 87 5.91 5.50 10.61
CA GLY A 87 5.95 5.37 9.17
C GLY A 87 4.72 5.98 8.50
N CYS A 88 3.51 5.70 9.01
CA CYS A 88 2.28 6.24 8.47
C CYS A 88 2.23 7.77 8.56
N ILE A 89 2.46 8.37 9.73
CA ILE A 89 2.31 9.81 9.94
C ILE A 89 3.35 10.60 9.13
N PHE A 90 4.64 10.28 9.31
CA PHE A 90 5.72 11.12 8.81
C PHE A 90 6.19 10.78 7.41
N MET A 91 5.91 9.55 6.95
CA MET A 91 6.36 9.06 5.66
C MET A 91 5.20 8.73 4.73
N GLY A 92 4.35 7.76 5.05
CA GLY A 92 3.31 7.24 4.17
C GLY A 92 2.24 8.26 3.82
N ALA A 93 1.64 8.90 4.79
CA ALA A 93 0.57 9.87 4.54
C ALA A 93 1.09 11.14 3.83
N ALA A 94 2.32 11.57 4.13
CA ALA A 94 2.96 12.65 3.41
C ALA A 94 3.33 12.22 1.97
N HIS A 95 3.86 11.00 1.78
CA HIS A 95 4.12 10.41 0.47
C HIS A 95 2.86 10.39 -0.41
N ASP A 96 1.74 9.89 0.12
CA ASP A 96 0.48 9.79 -0.61
C ASP A 96 -0.09 11.16 -0.95
N PHE A 97 -0.01 12.10 -0.01
CA PHE A 97 -0.41 13.48 -0.24
C PHE A 97 0.41 14.13 -1.36
N PHE A 98 1.75 14.02 -1.32
CA PHE A 98 2.60 14.58 -2.35
C PHE A 98 2.41 13.90 -3.69
N SER A 99 2.29 12.57 -3.75
CA SER A 99 2.06 11.84 -5.00
C SER A 99 0.73 12.25 -5.66
N GLY A 100 -0.35 12.36 -4.88
CA GLY A 100 -1.65 12.81 -5.34
C GLY A 100 -1.63 14.26 -5.82
N MET A 101 -1.03 15.15 -5.05
CA MET A 101 -0.92 16.58 -5.41
C MET A 101 -0.02 16.82 -6.60
N LEU A 102 1.09 16.07 -6.74
CA LEU A 102 1.94 16.15 -7.92
C LEU A 102 1.20 15.69 -9.17
N SER A 103 0.43 14.60 -9.08
CA SER A 103 -0.44 14.17 -10.18
C SER A 103 -1.49 15.23 -10.52
N LEU A 104 -2.19 15.77 -9.52
CA LEU A 104 -3.20 16.80 -9.69
C LEU A 104 -2.64 18.04 -10.41
N ARG A 105 -1.44 18.48 -10.04
CA ARG A 105 -0.77 19.66 -10.64
C ARG A 105 -0.09 19.38 -11.98
N ASN A 106 0.03 18.11 -12.36
CA ASN A 106 0.57 17.69 -13.65
C ASN A 106 -0.51 17.01 -14.51
N ASP A 107 -1.73 17.54 -14.53
CA ASP A 107 -2.84 17.10 -15.39
C ASP A 107 -3.28 15.65 -15.19
N GLY A 108 -3.18 15.13 -13.96
CA GLY A 108 -3.52 13.75 -13.65
C GLY A 108 -2.54 12.72 -14.24
N LYS A 109 -1.28 13.13 -14.53
CA LYS A 109 -0.25 12.22 -15.06
C LYS A 109 0.06 11.10 -14.08
N ASP A 110 0.39 9.94 -14.63
CA ASP A 110 0.82 8.78 -13.87
C ASP A 110 2.23 8.97 -13.30
N LEU A 111 2.57 8.19 -12.28
CA LEU A 111 3.82 8.33 -11.54
C LEU A 111 5.08 8.34 -12.43
N PRO A 112 5.26 7.46 -13.45
CA PRO A 112 6.45 7.51 -14.30
C PRO A 112 6.62 8.85 -15.05
N GLU A 113 5.52 9.47 -15.48
CA GLU A 113 5.58 10.78 -16.15
C GLU A 113 5.99 11.89 -15.18
N ILE A 114 5.46 11.86 -13.95
CA ILE A 114 5.83 12.80 -12.89
C ILE A 114 7.31 12.65 -12.54
N VAL A 115 7.77 11.42 -12.36
CA VAL A 115 9.20 11.13 -12.11
C VAL A 115 10.07 11.62 -13.27
N GLY A 116 9.62 11.43 -14.50
CA GLY A 116 10.29 11.96 -15.68
C GLY A 116 10.45 13.47 -15.67
N THR A 117 9.46 14.20 -15.17
CA THR A 117 9.46 15.65 -15.06
C THR A 117 10.49 16.14 -14.04
N TYR A 118 10.60 15.48 -12.88
CA TYR A 118 11.43 15.94 -11.77
C TYR A 118 12.81 15.28 -11.69
N LEU A 119 12.93 13.98 -12.01
CA LEU A 119 14.20 13.23 -11.93
C LEU A 119 14.83 12.94 -13.30
N GLY A 120 14.08 13.14 -14.39
CA GLY A 120 14.59 13.05 -15.75
C GLY A 120 14.17 11.79 -16.52
N ARG A 121 14.40 11.83 -17.85
CA ARG A 121 13.92 10.82 -18.80
C ARG A 121 14.46 9.40 -18.55
N GLY A 122 15.70 9.29 -18.05
CA GLY A 122 16.30 7.98 -17.72
C GLY A 122 15.52 7.29 -16.61
N MET A 123 15.24 7.98 -15.50
CA MET A 123 14.48 7.45 -14.38
C MET A 123 13.03 7.11 -14.79
N ARG A 124 12.39 7.91 -15.65
CA ARG A 124 11.07 7.58 -16.20
C ARG A 124 11.05 6.21 -16.88
N ARG A 125 12.05 5.90 -17.72
CA ARG A 125 12.12 4.61 -18.45
C ARG A 125 12.27 3.43 -17.47
N VAL A 126 13.17 3.56 -16.50
CA VAL A 126 13.35 2.55 -15.46
C VAL A 126 12.06 2.33 -14.69
N LEU A 127 11.39 3.42 -14.32
CA LEU A 127 10.18 3.35 -13.50
C LEU A 127 8.97 2.76 -14.24
N ILE A 128 8.85 2.94 -15.56
CA ILE A 128 7.79 2.29 -16.34
C ILE A 128 7.88 0.78 -16.19
N VAL A 129 9.06 0.19 -16.39
CA VAL A 129 9.27 -1.25 -16.28
C VAL A 129 9.04 -1.72 -14.85
N PHE A 130 9.60 -0.99 -13.88
CA PHE A 130 9.51 -1.33 -12.47
C PHE A 130 8.08 -1.23 -11.91
N ALA A 131 7.36 -0.16 -12.26
CA ALA A 131 5.96 0.00 -11.84
C ALA A 131 5.05 -1.05 -12.50
N ALA A 132 5.29 -1.41 -13.77
CA ALA A 132 4.56 -2.48 -14.43
C ALA A 132 4.80 -3.83 -13.72
N PHE A 133 6.04 -4.14 -13.34
CA PHE A 133 6.37 -5.34 -12.56
C PHE A 133 5.67 -5.34 -11.19
N LEU A 134 5.74 -4.24 -10.44
CA LEU A 134 5.06 -4.13 -9.15
C LEU A 134 3.54 -4.32 -9.29
N LEU A 135 2.92 -3.62 -10.25
CA LEU A 135 1.47 -3.69 -10.45
C LEU A 135 1.01 -5.09 -10.87
N LEU A 136 1.84 -5.80 -11.64
CA LEU A 136 1.61 -7.21 -11.96
C LEU A 136 1.64 -8.08 -10.69
N ALA A 137 2.70 -7.95 -9.89
CA ALA A 137 2.87 -8.74 -8.66
C ALA A 137 1.77 -8.45 -7.63
N VAL A 138 1.39 -7.18 -7.45
CA VAL A 138 0.25 -6.76 -6.61
C VAL A 138 -1.06 -7.35 -7.15
N GLY A 139 -1.31 -7.23 -8.45
CA GLY A 139 -2.51 -7.78 -9.08
C GLY A 139 -2.61 -9.29 -8.88
N VAL A 140 -1.53 -10.03 -9.08
CA VAL A 140 -1.47 -11.48 -8.83
C VAL A 140 -1.75 -11.82 -7.37
N SER A 141 -1.16 -11.08 -6.42
CA SER A 141 -1.42 -11.28 -4.98
C SER A 141 -2.88 -11.05 -4.63
N PHE A 142 -3.51 -10.04 -5.25
CA PHE A 142 -4.92 -9.69 -5.04
C PHE A 142 -5.91 -10.61 -5.79
N VAL A 143 -5.42 -11.50 -6.64
CA VAL A 143 -6.19 -12.62 -7.19
C VAL A 143 -6.02 -13.86 -6.32
N ASN A 144 -4.77 -14.22 -5.96
CA ASN A 144 -4.47 -15.45 -5.26
C ASN A 144 -5.09 -15.53 -3.87
N GLY A 145 -4.96 -14.46 -3.07
CA GLY A 145 -5.51 -14.43 -1.71
C GLY A 145 -7.02 -14.70 -1.67
N PRO A 146 -7.84 -13.94 -2.42
CA PRO A 146 -9.27 -14.23 -2.57
C PRO A 146 -9.59 -15.60 -3.12
N ALA A 147 -8.89 -16.08 -4.16
CA ALA A 147 -9.14 -17.37 -4.78
C ALA A 147 -8.89 -18.52 -3.80
N GLU A 148 -7.80 -18.47 -3.01
CA GLU A 148 -7.51 -19.45 -1.96
C GLU A 148 -8.60 -19.50 -0.90
N LEU A 149 -9.03 -18.33 -0.40
CA LEU A 149 -10.05 -18.25 0.63
C LEU A 149 -11.40 -18.76 0.10
N LEU A 150 -11.80 -18.37 -1.11
CA LEU A 150 -13.05 -18.84 -1.73
C LEU A 150 -13.03 -20.36 -1.96
N ALA A 151 -11.90 -20.91 -2.41
CA ALA A 151 -11.75 -22.35 -2.59
C ALA A 151 -11.95 -23.11 -1.26
N ARG A 152 -11.35 -22.61 -0.17
CA ARG A 152 -11.53 -23.19 1.18
C ARG A 152 -12.98 -23.08 1.69
N LEU A 153 -13.64 -21.95 1.47
CA LEU A 153 -15.01 -21.72 1.96
C LEU A 153 -16.06 -22.50 1.18
N THR A 154 -15.85 -22.72 -0.12
CA THR A 154 -16.85 -23.36 -0.99
C THR A 154 -16.54 -24.83 -1.25
N GLY A 155 -15.32 -25.29 -0.99
CA GLY A 155 -14.84 -26.61 -1.36
C GLY A 155 -14.60 -26.78 -2.88
N TRP A 156 -14.69 -25.72 -3.67
CA TRP A 156 -14.43 -25.74 -5.10
C TRP A 156 -12.95 -25.55 -5.41
N ASP A 157 -12.55 -25.98 -6.62
CA ASP A 157 -11.16 -25.85 -7.05
C ASP A 157 -10.72 -24.37 -7.15
N MET A 158 -9.49 -24.08 -6.69
CA MET A 158 -8.92 -22.72 -6.75
C MET A 158 -8.84 -22.20 -8.17
N THR A 159 -8.56 -23.06 -9.17
CA THR A 159 -8.46 -22.68 -10.57
C THR A 159 -9.78 -22.12 -11.11
N LEU A 160 -10.93 -22.67 -10.66
CA LEU A 160 -12.23 -22.12 -11.02
C LEU A 160 -12.38 -20.67 -10.51
N TRP A 161 -11.99 -20.41 -9.27
CA TRP A 161 -12.05 -19.06 -8.70
C TRP A 161 -11.09 -18.09 -9.39
N LEU A 162 -9.90 -18.55 -9.81
CA LEU A 162 -9.01 -17.74 -10.64
C LEU A 162 -9.71 -17.32 -11.95
N TRP A 163 -10.36 -18.23 -12.66
CA TRP A 163 -11.12 -17.92 -13.88
C TRP A 163 -12.27 -16.93 -13.63
N VAL A 164 -13.02 -17.11 -12.55
CA VAL A 164 -14.12 -16.20 -12.18
C VAL A 164 -13.60 -14.78 -11.92
N ILE A 165 -12.49 -14.63 -11.17
CA ILE A 165 -11.90 -13.34 -10.85
C ILE A 165 -11.31 -12.68 -12.11
N PHE A 166 -10.61 -13.42 -12.96
CA PHE A 166 -10.10 -12.86 -14.22
C PHE A 166 -11.21 -12.49 -15.20
N ALA A 167 -12.29 -13.27 -15.29
CA ALA A 167 -13.48 -12.89 -16.04
C ALA A 167 -14.06 -11.55 -15.57
N TYR A 168 -14.16 -11.37 -14.23
CA TYR A 168 -14.55 -10.07 -13.67
C TYR A 168 -13.60 -8.94 -14.12
N TYR A 169 -12.27 -9.13 -14.11
CA TYR A 169 -11.33 -8.10 -14.54
C TYR A 169 -11.44 -7.75 -16.03
N VAL A 170 -11.72 -8.74 -16.87
CA VAL A 170 -12.02 -8.47 -18.29
C VAL A 170 -13.26 -7.59 -18.41
N PHE A 171 -14.36 -7.92 -17.72
CA PHE A 171 -15.58 -7.09 -17.73
C PHE A 171 -15.33 -5.70 -17.14
N ALA A 172 -14.59 -5.60 -16.03
CA ALA A 172 -14.25 -4.33 -15.39
C ALA A 172 -13.41 -3.42 -16.32
N THR A 173 -12.52 -3.99 -17.13
CA THR A 173 -11.74 -3.26 -18.14
C THR A 173 -12.59 -2.64 -19.24
N LEU A 174 -13.75 -3.23 -19.55
CA LEU A 174 -14.68 -2.75 -20.58
C LEU A 174 -15.50 -1.55 -20.11
N LEU A 175 -15.74 -1.41 -18.81
CA LEU A 175 -16.65 -0.42 -18.23
C LEU A 175 -15.92 0.88 -17.84
N PRO A 176 -16.61 2.05 -17.94
CA PRO A 176 -16.11 3.30 -17.39
C PRO A 176 -15.93 3.24 -15.88
N ILE A 177 -14.99 4.06 -15.36
CA ILE A 177 -14.58 4.07 -13.95
C ILE A 177 -15.75 4.33 -12.98
N ASP A 178 -16.69 5.20 -13.38
CA ASP A 178 -17.82 5.61 -12.52
C ASP A 178 -18.88 4.53 -12.30
N LYS A 179 -19.03 3.58 -13.23
CA LYS A 179 -20.08 2.56 -13.16
C LYS A 179 -19.78 1.47 -12.14
N ILE A 180 -18.54 1.01 -12.05
CA ILE A 180 -18.13 -0.02 -11.07
C ILE A 180 -17.50 0.65 -9.87
N ILE A 181 -16.41 1.40 -10.07
CA ILE A 181 -15.63 2.03 -8.99
C ILE A 181 -16.50 3.02 -8.21
N GLY A 182 -17.24 3.88 -8.91
CA GLY A 182 -18.06 4.91 -8.27
C GLY A 182 -19.26 4.39 -7.45
N LYS A 183 -19.78 3.18 -7.72
CA LYS A 183 -20.97 2.63 -7.06
C LYS A 183 -20.68 1.45 -6.12
N VAL A 184 -19.86 0.51 -6.56
CA VAL A 184 -19.60 -0.73 -5.82
C VAL A 184 -18.54 -0.52 -4.75
N TYR A 185 -17.47 0.22 -5.06
CA TYR A 185 -16.34 0.43 -4.15
C TYR A 185 -16.72 1.14 -2.83
N PRO A 186 -17.60 2.16 -2.79
CA PRO A 186 -18.00 2.74 -1.51
C PRO A 186 -18.65 1.75 -0.56
N PHE A 187 -19.40 0.77 -1.09
CA PHE A 187 -19.99 -0.29 -0.28
C PHE A 187 -18.90 -1.25 0.27
N MET A 188 -17.97 -1.67 -0.58
CA MET A 188 -16.86 -2.56 -0.18
C MET A 188 -15.93 -1.89 0.83
N GLY A 189 -15.57 -0.60 0.60
CA GLY A 189 -14.78 0.18 1.55
C GLY A 189 -15.47 0.36 2.90
N GLY A 190 -16.79 0.58 2.89
CA GLY A 190 -17.60 0.62 4.10
C GLY A 190 -17.58 -0.71 4.86
N ALA A 191 -17.70 -1.83 4.15
CA ALA A 191 -17.63 -3.17 4.75
C ALA A 191 -16.24 -3.45 5.37
N LEU A 192 -15.15 -3.07 4.70
CA LEU A 192 -13.79 -3.19 5.22
C LEU A 192 -13.59 -2.37 6.51
N LEU A 193 -14.04 -1.12 6.51
CA LEU A 193 -13.98 -0.26 7.70
C LEU A 193 -14.82 -0.83 8.83
N PHE A 194 -16.03 -1.31 8.55
CA PHE A 194 -16.89 -1.90 9.56
C PHE A 194 -16.27 -3.18 10.16
N MET A 195 -15.67 -4.04 9.34
CA MET A 195 -14.92 -5.21 9.80
C MET A 195 -13.76 -4.79 10.73
N ALA A 196 -12.93 -3.84 10.29
CA ALA A 196 -11.80 -3.37 11.08
C ALA A 196 -12.25 -2.74 12.41
N LEU A 197 -13.30 -1.91 12.40
CA LEU A 197 -13.88 -1.31 13.60
C LEU A 197 -14.48 -2.37 14.53
N GLY A 198 -15.12 -3.40 14.00
CA GLY A 198 -15.66 -4.53 14.77
C GLY A 198 -14.56 -5.30 15.51
N VAL A 199 -13.48 -5.63 14.79
CA VAL A 199 -12.29 -6.28 15.38
C VAL A 199 -11.63 -5.37 16.42
N GLY A 200 -11.48 -4.06 16.13
CA GLY A 200 -10.92 -3.09 17.05
C GLY A 200 -11.77 -2.90 18.31
N ALA A 201 -13.10 -2.89 18.18
CA ALA A 201 -14.01 -2.83 19.32
C ALA A 201 -13.93 -4.10 20.20
N TYR A 202 -13.84 -5.27 19.56
CA TYR A 202 -13.65 -6.51 20.31
C TYR A 202 -12.30 -6.57 21.02
N LEU A 203 -11.23 -6.05 20.44
CA LEU A 203 -9.93 -5.92 21.12
C LEU A 203 -10.04 -5.13 22.42
N ILE A 204 -10.71 -3.97 22.37
CA ILE A 204 -10.90 -3.12 23.57
C ILE A 204 -11.77 -3.83 24.60
N TYR A 205 -12.90 -4.41 24.17
CA TYR A 205 -13.79 -5.15 25.05
C TYR A 205 -13.11 -6.37 25.65
N GLY A 206 -12.42 -7.17 24.83
CA GLY A 206 -11.77 -8.41 25.26
C GLY A 206 -10.61 -8.17 26.23
N ASP A 207 -9.80 -7.14 26.02
CA ASP A 207 -8.73 -6.77 26.95
C ASP A 207 -9.31 -6.24 28.29
N ALA A 208 -10.38 -5.44 28.23
CA ALA A 208 -11.06 -4.93 29.42
C ALA A 208 -11.74 -6.02 30.25
N THR A 209 -12.19 -7.11 29.63
CA THR A 209 -12.83 -8.26 30.29
C THR A 209 -11.86 -9.40 30.61
N GLY A 210 -10.60 -9.30 30.18
CA GLY A 210 -9.60 -10.36 30.32
C GLY A 210 -9.77 -11.55 29.36
N ALA A 211 -10.64 -11.42 28.34
CA ALA A 211 -10.84 -12.46 27.32
C ALA A 211 -9.69 -12.54 26.30
N VAL A 212 -8.98 -11.46 26.07
CA VAL A 212 -7.75 -11.37 25.28
C VAL A 212 -6.76 -10.46 25.99
N GLU A 213 -5.47 -10.65 25.71
CA GLU A 213 -4.38 -9.81 26.25
C GLU A 213 -3.69 -9.06 25.12
N MET A 214 -3.80 -7.73 25.11
CA MET A 214 -3.02 -6.90 24.19
C MET A 214 -1.60 -6.71 24.71
N LYS A 215 -0.60 -7.07 23.89
CA LYS A 215 0.81 -6.86 24.25
C LYS A 215 1.19 -5.39 24.14
N GLU A 216 1.88 -4.90 25.14
CA GLU A 216 2.33 -3.51 25.23
C GLU A 216 3.73 -3.34 24.60
N LEU A 217 3.98 -2.15 24.06
CA LEU A 217 5.32 -1.74 23.63
C LEU A 217 6.11 -1.28 24.87
N THR A 218 7.02 -2.12 25.32
CA THR A 218 7.91 -1.89 26.46
C THR A 218 9.36 -1.97 26.00
N ALA A 219 10.31 -1.60 26.86
CA ALA A 219 11.74 -1.74 26.55
C ALA A 219 12.12 -3.21 26.21
N ASP A 220 11.54 -4.17 26.93
CA ASP A 220 11.80 -5.60 26.70
C ASP A 220 11.18 -6.12 25.39
N SER A 221 10.19 -5.41 24.84
CA SER A 221 9.57 -5.75 23.55
C SER A 221 10.29 -5.15 22.35
N LEU A 222 11.33 -4.34 22.55
CA LEU A 222 12.20 -3.80 21.48
C LEU A 222 13.20 -4.81 20.97
N ARG A 223 12.76 -6.04 20.70
CA ARG A 223 13.55 -7.14 20.18
C ARG A 223 12.84 -7.84 19.02
N ASN A 224 13.56 -8.69 18.32
CA ASN A 224 12.98 -9.53 17.27
C ASN A 224 12.32 -10.77 17.90
N PHE A 225 11.02 -10.93 17.71
CA PHE A 225 10.23 -12.09 18.18
C PHE A 225 10.02 -13.15 17.10
N HIS A 226 10.51 -12.94 15.87
CA HIS A 226 10.30 -13.87 14.78
C HIS A 226 10.93 -15.24 15.10
N SER A 227 10.24 -16.34 14.78
CA SER A 227 10.68 -17.74 15.04
C SER A 227 12.03 -18.07 14.40
N ASN A 228 12.35 -17.44 13.26
CA ASN A 228 13.66 -17.55 12.62
C ASN A 228 14.28 -16.14 12.49
N PRO A 229 14.92 -15.62 13.56
CA PRO A 229 15.43 -14.24 13.58
C PRO A 229 16.64 -14.05 12.66
N ASP A 230 17.41 -15.09 12.35
CA ASP A 230 18.58 -15.00 11.47
C ASP A 230 18.18 -14.79 10.00
N ALA A 231 17.10 -15.41 9.57
CA ALA A 231 16.54 -15.23 8.23
C ALA A 231 15.58 -14.04 8.12
N ASN A 232 15.04 -13.60 9.25
CA ASN A 232 14.07 -12.50 9.35
C ASN A 232 14.56 -11.46 10.35
N ILE A 233 15.66 -10.81 9.98
CA ILE A 233 16.32 -9.77 10.77
C ILE A 233 15.37 -8.57 10.91
N LEU A 234 15.27 -7.99 12.11
CA LEU A 234 14.32 -6.89 12.38
C LEU A 234 14.51 -5.73 11.38
N PHE A 235 15.74 -5.23 11.22
CA PHE A 235 16.10 -4.29 10.16
C PHE A 235 16.87 -5.02 9.05
N PRO A 236 16.42 -4.99 7.80
CA PRO A 236 15.34 -4.17 7.21
C PRO A 236 14.00 -4.91 7.06
N MET A 237 13.87 -6.19 7.49
CA MET A 237 12.75 -7.04 7.09
C MET A 237 11.38 -6.54 7.56
N LEU A 238 11.26 -6.09 8.81
CA LEU A 238 10.01 -5.51 9.35
C LEU A 238 9.50 -4.38 8.47
N PHE A 239 10.40 -3.48 8.03
CA PHE A 239 10.08 -2.29 7.23
C PHE A 239 9.62 -2.63 5.81
N VAL A 240 10.02 -3.79 5.30
CA VAL A 240 9.59 -4.31 3.99
C VAL A 240 8.29 -5.11 4.12
N VAL A 241 8.14 -5.92 5.16
CA VAL A 241 6.93 -6.74 5.40
C VAL A 241 5.72 -5.86 5.67
N ILE A 242 5.86 -4.83 6.54
CA ILE A 242 4.83 -3.80 6.73
C ILE A 242 5.13 -2.62 5.79
N SER A 243 5.01 -2.83 4.51
CA SER A 243 5.01 -1.72 3.54
C SER A 243 3.66 -1.01 3.54
N CYS A 244 2.58 -1.70 3.31
CA CYS A 244 1.24 -1.14 3.45
C CYS A 244 0.88 -0.91 4.92
N GLY A 245 0.20 0.19 5.22
CA GLY A 245 -0.10 0.63 6.59
C GLY A 245 0.96 1.55 7.20
N ALA A 246 2.22 1.51 6.71
CA ALA A 246 3.28 2.44 7.09
C ALA A 246 3.68 3.37 5.93
N ILE A 247 4.15 2.83 4.81
CA ILE A 247 4.41 3.56 3.55
C ILE A 247 4.47 2.58 2.38
N SER A 248 3.76 2.86 1.29
CA SER A 248 3.71 1.99 0.13
C SER A 248 3.81 2.75 -1.20
N GLY A 249 4.72 2.36 -2.04
CA GLY A 249 4.88 2.93 -3.38
C GLY A 249 3.73 2.59 -4.34
N PHE A 250 3.01 1.50 -4.08
CA PHE A 250 1.80 1.16 -4.82
C PHE A 250 0.77 2.31 -4.79
N HIS A 251 0.65 3.01 -3.67
CA HIS A 251 -0.28 4.13 -3.50
C HIS A 251 -0.03 5.25 -4.51
N ALA A 252 1.23 5.55 -4.82
CA ALA A 252 1.58 6.55 -5.82
C ALA A 252 1.13 6.17 -7.24
N THR A 253 0.89 4.90 -7.51
CA THR A 253 0.30 4.45 -8.78
C THR A 253 -1.22 4.58 -8.82
N GLN A 254 -1.87 4.63 -7.65
CA GLN A 254 -3.33 4.77 -7.51
C GLN A 254 -3.78 6.24 -7.40
N SER A 255 -2.98 7.07 -6.77
CA SER A 255 -3.26 8.50 -6.56
C SER A 255 -3.67 9.25 -7.84
N PRO A 256 -3.09 8.99 -9.04
CA PRO A 256 -3.51 9.63 -10.28
C PRO A 256 -4.98 9.39 -10.65
N LEU A 257 -5.54 8.24 -10.29
CA LEU A 257 -6.96 7.93 -10.56
C LEU A 257 -7.88 8.92 -9.84
N MET A 258 -7.58 9.22 -8.58
CA MET A 258 -8.36 10.19 -7.81
C MET A 258 -8.01 11.63 -8.15
N ALA A 259 -6.76 11.92 -8.50
CA ALA A 259 -6.34 13.25 -8.96
C ALA A 259 -7.09 13.69 -10.22
N ARG A 260 -7.38 12.76 -11.14
CA ARG A 260 -8.18 13.01 -12.35
C ARG A 260 -9.64 13.33 -12.05
N CYS A 261 -10.16 12.93 -10.88
CA CYS A 261 -11.57 13.09 -10.50
C CYS A 261 -11.81 14.23 -9.52
N MET A 262 -10.75 14.92 -9.06
CA MET A 262 -10.81 15.89 -7.99
C MET A 262 -11.17 17.29 -8.48
N ALA A 263 -12.30 17.83 -8.06
CA ALA A 263 -12.79 19.15 -8.46
C ALA A 263 -12.09 20.33 -7.77
N ASN A 264 -11.43 20.11 -6.61
CA ASN A 264 -10.78 21.16 -5.85
C ASN A 264 -9.61 20.61 -5.01
N GLU A 265 -8.46 21.32 -5.00
CA GLU A 265 -7.26 20.91 -4.24
C GLU A 265 -7.51 20.76 -2.73
N LYS A 266 -8.49 21.48 -2.14
CA LYS A 266 -8.82 21.38 -0.72
C LYS A 266 -9.26 19.98 -0.27
N TYR A 267 -9.65 19.12 -1.19
CA TYR A 267 -10.03 17.74 -0.90
C TYR A 267 -8.82 16.79 -0.84
N ALA A 268 -7.63 17.25 -1.22
CA ALA A 268 -6.43 16.40 -1.28
C ALA A 268 -6.03 15.84 0.08
N ARG A 269 -6.09 16.64 1.16
CA ARG A 269 -5.72 16.16 2.50
C ARG A 269 -6.62 15.02 2.99
N PRO A 270 -7.95 15.14 3.02
CA PRO A 270 -8.79 14.00 3.40
C PRO A 270 -8.65 12.81 2.45
N VAL A 271 -8.53 13.04 1.14
CA VAL A 271 -8.50 11.95 0.14
C VAL A 271 -7.17 11.20 0.15
N PHE A 272 -6.02 11.88 0.19
CA PHE A 272 -4.72 11.22 0.11
C PHE A 272 -4.12 10.97 1.50
N TYR A 273 -3.87 12.02 2.28
CA TYR A 273 -3.29 11.89 3.61
C TYR A 273 -4.24 11.14 4.56
N GLY A 274 -5.53 11.48 4.54
CA GLY A 274 -6.55 10.89 5.42
C GLY A 274 -6.79 9.40 5.11
N ALA A 275 -6.85 9.01 3.84
CA ALA A 275 -7.00 7.61 3.47
C ALA A 275 -5.81 6.75 3.97
N MET A 276 -4.57 7.27 3.86
CA MET A 276 -3.38 6.58 4.37
C MET A 276 -3.39 6.46 5.90
N VAL A 277 -3.82 7.49 6.63
CA VAL A 277 -3.99 7.39 8.09
C VAL A 277 -5.03 6.34 8.46
N SER A 278 -6.14 6.26 7.72
CA SER A 278 -7.16 5.22 7.94
C SER A 278 -6.61 3.82 7.65
N GLU A 279 -5.76 3.68 6.65
CA GLU A 279 -5.05 2.43 6.36
C GLU A 279 -4.10 2.06 7.50
N GLY A 280 -3.35 3.03 8.06
CA GLY A 280 -2.51 2.83 9.24
C GLY A 280 -3.29 2.36 10.46
N VAL A 281 -4.51 2.89 10.69
CA VAL A 281 -5.40 2.42 11.76
C VAL A 281 -5.83 0.97 11.51
N VAL A 282 -6.19 0.60 10.29
CA VAL A 282 -6.54 -0.78 9.92
C VAL A 282 -5.35 -1.72 10.16
N ALA A 283 -4.14 -1.32 9.73
CA ALA A 283 -2.94 -2.11 9.95
C ALA A 283 -2.63 -2.30 11.44
N LEU A 284 -2.78 -1.25 12.25
CA LEU A 284 -2.59 -1.34 13.69
C LEU A 284 -3.58 -2.30 14.35
N ILE A 285 -4.87 -2.24 13.96
CA ILE A 285 -5.91 -3.15 14.44
C ILE A 285 -5.53 -4.60 14.12
N TRP A 286 -5.13 -4.90 12.89
CA TRP A 286 -4.80 -6.27 12.49
C TRP A 286 -3.50 -6.80 13.08
N ALA A 287 -2.47 -5.96 13.24
CA ALA A 287 -1.26 -6.33 13.96
C ALA A 287 -1.55 -6.68 15.42
N THR A 288 -2.37 -5.86 16.08
CA THR A 288 -2.76 -6.07 17.48
C THR A 288 -3.66 -7.31 17.61
N ALA A 289 -4.63 -7.46 16.71
CA ALA A 289 -5.56 -8.60 16.71
C ALA A 289 -4.83 -9.94 16.53
N ALA A 290 -3.86 -10.00 15.63
CA ALA A 290 -3.07 -11.21 15.42
C ALA A 290 -2.25 -11.58 16.66
N ILE A 291 -1.55 -10.62 17.26
CA ILE A 291 -0.78 -10.86 18.49
C ILE A 291 -1.72 -11.32 19.62
N ALA A 292 -2.84 -10.62 19.83
CA ALA A 292 -3.76 -10.90 20.93
C ALA A 292 -4.49 -12.26 20.76
N TYR A 293 -4.92 -12.58 19.54
CA TYR A 293 -5.67 -13.82 19.25
C TYR A 293 -4.82 -15.08 19.43
N PHE A 294 -3.55 -15.02 19.00
CA PHE A 294 -2.64 -16.16 19.10
C PHE A 294 -1.85 -16.19 20.43
N GLY A 295 -2.18 -15.35 21.40
CA GLY A 295 -1.59 -15.37 22.74
C GLY A 295 -0.17 -14.76 22.82
N GLY A 296 0.22 -13.98 21.84
CA GLY A 296 1.52 -13.29 21.77
C GLY A 296 2.22 -13.47 20.41
N PRO A 297 3.35 -12.77 20.20
CA PRO A 297 4.14 -12.92 18.98
C PRO A 297 4.64 -14.35 18.77
N GLU A 298 4.98 -15.06 19.84
CA GLU A 298 5.43 -16.45 19.81
C GLU A 298 4.33 -17.40 19.30
N GLY A 299 3.10 -17.24 19.81
CA GLY A 299 1.96 -18.03 19.35
C GLY A 299 1.58 -17.72 17.90
N LEU A 300 1.69 -16.46 17.48
CA LEU A 300 1.49 -16.05 16.09
C LEU A 300 2.53 -16.71 15.16
N ASN A 301 3.81 -16.70 15.56
CA ASN A 301 4.87 -17.39 14.83
C ASN A 301 4.61 -18.91 14.74
N ALA A 302 4.23 -19.55 15.84
CA ALA A 302 3.90 -20.97 15.85
C ALA A 302 2.74 -21.30 14.90
N ALA A 303 1.71 -20.44 14.82
CA ALA A 303 0.62 -20.61 13.88
C ALA A 303 1.06 -20.46 12.41
N ALA A 304 1.96 -19.51 12.13
CA ALA A 304 2.54 -19.32 10.80
C ALA A 304 3.43 -20.50 10.39
N ASP A 305 4.27 -20.98 11.30
CA ASP A 305 5.17 -22.15 11.09
C ASP A 305 4.34 -23.46 10.90
N ALA A 306 3.14 -23.54 11.49
CA ALA A 306 2.16 -24.60 11.24
C ALA A 306 1.44 -24.46 9.89
N GLY A 307 1.80 -23.49 9.05
CA GLY A 307 1.26 -23.31 7.71
C GLY A 307 -0.02 -22.50 7.63
N LYS A 308 -0.44 -21.80 8.69
CA LYS A 308 -1.58 -20.88 8.59
C LYS A 308 -1.21 -19.64 7.80
N THR A 309 -1.91 -19.40 6.69
CA THR A 309 -1.76 -18.17 5.89
C THR A 309 -2.45 -16.99 6.57
N PRO A 310 -2.08 -15.73 6.28
CA PRO A 310 -2.77 -14.56 6.80
C PRO A 310 -4.28 -14.56 6.50
N ALA A 311 -4.70 -15.09 5.36
CA ALA A 311 -6.12 -15.21 5.01
C ALA A 311 -6.88 -16.14 5.97
N VAL A 312 -6.28 -17.26 6.35
CA VAL A 312 -6.81 -18.20 7.34
C VAL A 312 -6.89 -17.54 8.72
N MET A 313 -5.84 -16.84 9.12
CA MET A 313 -5.78 -16.14 10.42
C MET A 313 -6.87 -15.07 10.52
N VAL A 314 -7.10 -14.27 9.47
CA VAL A 314 -8.21 -13.29 9.42
C VAL A 314 -9.55 -13.98 9.58
N ASN A 315 -9.79 -15.09 8.86
CA ASN A 315 -11.04 -15.82 8.96
C ASN A 315 -11.27 -16.39 10.35
N GLU A 316 -10.24 -16.95 11.01
CA GLU A 316 -10.32 -17.46 12.38
C GLU A 316 -10.64 -16.34 13.38
N ILE A 317 -9.95 -15.20 13.31
CA ILE A 317 -10.17 -14.04 14.18
C ILE A 317 -11.62 -13.52 14.03
N CYS A 318 -12.04 -13.28 12.79
CA CYS A 318 -13.38 -12.74 12.52
C CYS A 318 -14.49 -13.70 12.97
N ASN A 319 -14.35 -14.99 12.70
CA ASN A 319 -15.34 -15.99 13.12
C ASN A 319 -15.40 -16.11 14.66
N SER A 320 -14.25 -16.13 15.32
CA SER A 320 -14.18 -16.27 16.78
C SER A 320 -14.75 -15.05 17.50
N TRP A 321 -14.38 -13.82 17.05
CA TRP A 321 -14.71 -12.60 17.77
C TRP A 321 -16.02 -11.96 17.36
N LEU A 322 -16.42 -12.08 16.09
CA LEU A 322 -17.62 -11.44 15.54
C LEU A 322 -18.69 -12.45 15.09
N GLY A 323 -18.47 -13.74 15.30
CA GLY A 323 -19.41 -14.81 14.98
C GLY A 323 -19.82 -14.83 13.50
N ARG A 324 -21.08 -15.14 13.19
CA ARG A 324 -21.57 -15.22 11.79
C ARG A 324 -21.46 -13.91 11.02
N VAL A 325 -21.62 -12.77 11.69
CA VAL A 325 -21.43 -11.46 11.07
C VAL A 325 -19.97 -11.28 10.68
N GLY A 326 -19.03 -11.68 11.54
CA GLY A 326 -17.60 -11.67 11.27
C GLY A 326 -17.21 -12.52 10.06
N ALA A 327 -17.80 -13.70 9.90
CA ALA A 327 -17.58 -14.55 8.72
C ALA A 327 -17.93 -13.83 7.40
N VAL A 328 -19.10 -13.18 7.37
CA VAL A 328 -19.52 -12.40 6.18
C VAL A 328 -18.59 -11.20 5.94
N LEU A 329 -18.21 -10.49 7.00
CA LEU A 329 -17.30 -9.34 6.90
C LEU A 329 -15.89 -9.76 6.48
N ALA A 330 -15.40 -10.93 6.95
CA ALA A 330 -14.12 -11.48 6.51
C ALA A 330 -14.13 -11.76 4.99
N ILE A 331 -15.20 -12.35 4.48
CA ILE A 331 -15.39 -12.60 3.05
C ILE A 331 -15.39 -11.26 2.29
N LEU A 332 -16.16 -10.28 2.73
CA LEU A 332 -16.21 -8.97 2.07
C LEU A 332 -14.87 -8.24 2.15
N GLY A 333 -14.20 -8.24 3.29
CA GLY A 333 -12.92 -7.57 3.49
C GLY A 333 -11.74 -8.26 2.80
N VAL A 334 -11.64 -9.59 2.91
CA VAL A 334 -10.47 -10.35 2.41
C VAL A 334 -10.68 -10.88 0.99
N VAL A 335 -11.91 -10.89 0.48
CA VAL A 335 -12.22 -11.33 -0.89
C VAL A 335 -12.57 -10.15 -1.78
N ALA A 336 -13.64 -9.43 -1.43
CA ALA A 336 -14.16 -8.40 -2.33
C ALA A 336 -13.24 -7.17 -2.44
N CYS A 337 -12.64 -6.73 -1.32
CA CYS A 337 -11.73 -5.58 -1.35
C CYS A 337 -10.46 -5.83 -2.19
N PRO A 338 -9.72 -6.94 -2.03
CA PRO A 338 -8.58 -7.22 -2.89
C PRO A 338 -8.94 -7.36 -4.35
N ILE A 339 -10.08 -7.98 -4.68
CA ILE A 339 -10.54 -8.09 -6.07
C ILE A 339 -10.75 -6.70 -6.68
N THR A 340 -11.34 -5.76 -5.95
CA THR A 340 -11.51 -4.39 -6.43
C THR A 340 -10.17 -3.64 -6.54
N SER A 341 -9.27 -3.80 -5.58
CA SER A 341 -7.92 -3.21 -5.63
C SER A 341 -7.08 -3.82 -6.77
N GLY A 342 -7.23 -5.11 -7.07
CA GLY A 342 -6.61 -5.77 -8.21
C GLY A 342 -7.08 -5.20 -9.54
N ASP A 343 -8.39 -4.89 -9.69
CA ASP A 343 -8.90 -4.17 -10.87
C ASP A 343 -8.18 -2.84 -11.08
N THR A 344 -8.02 -2.05 -10.03
CA THR A 344 -7.33 -0.76 -10.13
C THR A 344 -5.82 -0.91 -10.37
N ALA A 345 -5.18 -1.95 -9.82
CA ALA A 345 -3.78 -2.27 -10.10
C ALA A 345 -3.57 -2.60 -11.58
N PHE A 346 -4.36 -3.51 -12.14
CA PHE A 346 -4.29 -3.85 -13.56
C PHE A 346 -4.69 -2.69 -14.48
N ARG A 347 -5.64 -1.85 -14.07
CA ARG A 347 -6.00 -0.61 -14.78
C ARG A 347 -4.83 0.37 -14.81
N SER A 348 -4.16 0.59 -13.69
CA SER A 348 -2.97 1.44 -13.61
C SER A 348 -1.83 0.88 -14.46
N MET A 349 -1.58 -0.44 -14.42
CA MET A 349 -0.60 -1.10 -15.29
C MET A 349 -0.91 -0.89 -16.76
N ARG A 350 -2.17 -1.10 -17.18
CA ARG A 350 -2.61 -0.85 -18.55
C ARG A 350 -2.34 0.58 -18.99
N LEU A 351 -2.64 1.57 -18.14
CA LEU A 351 -2.42 2.98 -18.45
C LEU A 351 -0.93 3.29 -18.60
N ILE A 352 -0.07 2.80 -17.70
CA ILE A 352 1.38 2.99 -17.77
C ILE A 352 1.95 2.37 -19.04
N VAL A 353 1.56 1.13 -19.37
CA VAL A 353 2.00 0.43 -20.59
C VAL A 353 1.50 1.16 -21.83
N ALA A 354 0.23 1.57 -21.85
CA ALA A 354 -0.34 2.30 -22.98
C ALA A 354 0.36 3.64 -23.22
N GLN A 355 0.69 4.37 -22.17
CA GLN A 355 1.45 5.62 -22.28
C GLN A 355 2.89 5.37 -22.77
N ALA A 356 3.56 4.31 -22.29
CA ALA A 356 4.90 3.97 -22.72
C ALA A 356 4.98 3.70 -24.24
N PHE A 357 4.00 2.99 -24.78
CA PHE A 357 3.89 2.65 -26.20
C PHE A 357 3.04 3.65 -27.02
N ARG A 358 2.54 4.72 -26.41
CA ARG A 358 1.69 5.76 -27.02
C ARG A 358 0.39 5.20 -27.64
N PHE A 359 -0.19 4.17 -27.04
CA PHE A 359 -1.48 3.63 -27.46
C PHE A 359 -2.65 4.45 -26.90
N SER A 360 -3.55 4.91 -27.78
CA SER A 360 -4.77 5.57 -27.35
C SER A 360 -5.70 4.59 -26.63
N GLN A 361 -6.21 4.97 -25.46
CA GLN A 361 -7.11 4.15 -24.65
C GLN A 361 -8.60 4.52 -24.83
N LYS A 362 -8.93 5.37 -25.83
CA LYS A 362 -10.32 5.77 -26.12
C LYS A 362 -11.16 4.61 -26.67
N LYS A 363 -10.59 3.79 -27.55
CA LYS A 363 -11.28 2.66 -28.15
C LYS A 363 -11.19 1.41 -27.28
N LEU A 364 -12.30 0.65 -27.19
CA LEU A 364 -12.40 -0.59 -26.43
C LEU A 364 -11.36 -1.63 -26.89
N VAL A 365 -11.19 -1.80 -28.19
CA VAL A 365 -10.20 -2.74 -28.76
C VAL A 365 -8.79 -2.41 -28.28
N SER A 366 -8.41 -1.13 -28.24
CA SER A 366 -7.08 -0.72 -27.75
C SER A 366 -6.87 -1.02 -26.26
N ARG A 367 -7.94 -0.95 -25.45
CA ARG A 367 -7.89 -1.36 -24.03
C ARG A 367 -7.64 -2.85 -23.90
N LEU A 368 -8.39 -3.67 -24.66
CA LEU A 368 -8.24 -5.13 -24.64
C LEU A 368 -6.87 -5.58 -25.16
N MET A 369 -6.35 -4.96 -26.24
CA MET A 369 -5.02 -5.28 -26.76
C MET A 369 -3.90 -5.13 -25.72
N VAL A 370 -4.03 -4.21 -24.78
CA VAL A 370 -3.05 -4.03 -23.69
C VAL A 370 -3.39 -4.92 -22.51
N SER A 371 -4.68 -5.04 -22.13
CA SER A 371 -5.08 -5.76 -20.91
C SER A 371 -4.98 -7.28 -21.04
N VAL A 372 -5.33 -7.86 -22.21
CA VAL A 372 -5.34 -9.32 -22.37
C VAL A 372 -3.96 -9.94 -22.17
N PRO A 373 -2.86 -9.44 -22.81
CA PRO A 373 -1.53 -9.94 -22.52
C PRO A 373 -1.14 -9.83 -21.04
N ILE A 374 -1.52 -8.73 -20.36
CA ILE A 374 -1.28 -8.53 -18.93
C ILE A 374 -1.99 -9.62 -18.13
N PHE A 375 -3.27 -9.91 -18.42
CA PHE A 375 -4.03 -10.94 -17.71
C PHE A 375 -3.50 -12.35 -17.95
N VAL A 376 -3.03 -12.66 -19.17
CA VAL A 376 -2.40 -13.96 -19.46
C VAL A 376 -1.13 -14.14 -18.63
N VAL A 377 -0.25 -13.13 -18.58
CA VAL A 377 0.96 -13.18 -17.77
C VAL A 377 0.61 -13.28 -16.28
N ALA A 378 -0.37 -12.50 -15.80
CA ALA A 378 -0.83 -12.54 -14.43
C ALA A 378 -1.39 -13.93 -14.05
N TYR A 379 -2.18 -14.54 -14.93
CA TYR A 379 -2.71 -15.89 -14.71
C TYR A 379 -1.61 -16.93 -14.54
N VAL A 380 -0.58 -16.89 -15.41
CA VAL A 380 0.59 -17.78 -15.27
C VAL A 380 1.32 -17.54 -13.95
N CYS A 381 1.48 -16.27 -13.54
CA CYS A 381 2.12 -15.94 -12.27
C CYS A 381 1.29 -16.39 -11.05
N CYS A 382 -0.02 -16.60 -11.17
CA CYS A 382 -0.84 -17.09 -10.06
C CYS A 382 -0.48 -18.50 -9.56
N PHE A 383 0.27 -19.28 -10.35
CA PHE A 383 0.78 -20.59 -9.94
C PHE A 383 2.12 -20.55 -9.22
N MET A 384 2.70 -19.37 -9.03
CA MET A 384 3.89 -19.19 -8.18
C MET A 384 3.51 -19.19 -6.70
N ASP A 385 4.48 -19.53 -5.84
CA ASP A 385 4.29 -19.47 -4.39
C ASP A 385 3.93 -18.07 -3.91
N PHE A 386 2.81 -17.96 -3.17
CA PHE A 386 2.25 -16.69 -2.69
C PHE A 386 3.24 -15.93 -1.80
N SER A 387 3.95 -16.63 -0.90
CA SER A 387 4.90 -15.98 0.02
C SER A 387 6.06 -15.32 -0.71
N THR A 388 6.51 -15.95 -1.79
CA THR A 388 7.56 -15.41 -2.67
C THR A 388 7.07 -14.15 -3.38
N ILE A 389 5.88 -14.20 -4.00
CA ILE A 389 5.29 -13.03 -4.67
C ILE A 389 5.11 -11.88 -3.68
N TRP A 390 4.63 -12.16 -2.47
CA TRP A 390 4.41 -11.15 -1.43
C TRP A 390 5.70 -10.43 -1.02
N LYS A 391 6.82 -11.14 -0.91
CA LYS A 391 8.13 -10.54 -0.62
C LYS A 391 8.60 -9.61 -1.75
N TYR A 392 8.39 -10.00 -3.02
CA TYR A 392 8.65 -9.13 -4.16
C TYR A 392 7.74 -7.88 -4.16
N VAL A 393 6.48 -8.02 -3.80
CA VAL A 393 5.55 -6.89 -3.62
C VAL A 393 6.09 -5.95 -2.55
N GLY A 394 6.49 -6.46 -1.40
CA GLY A 394 7.00 -5.66 -0.28
C GLY A 394 8.22 -4.82 -0.66
N ILE A 395 9.29 -5.44 -1.17
CA ILE A 395 10.50 -4.69 -1.56
C ILE A 395 10.23 -3.73 -2.73
N SER A 396 9.42 -4.13 -3.70
CA SER A 396 9.07 -3.27 -4.83
C SER A 396 8.27 -2.04 -4.38
N ASN A 397 7.39 -2.20 -3.41
CA ASN A 397 6.68 -1.09 -2.79
C ASN A 397 7.63 -0.09 -2.15
N GLN A 398 8.64 -0.56 -1.40
CA GLN A 398 9.59 0.32 -0.74
C GLN A 398 10.49 1.06 -1.75
N ILE A 399 10.95 0.38 -2.80
CA ILE A 399 11.74 1.02 -3.87
C ILE A 399 10.91 2.11 -4.57
N LEU A 400 9.65 1.81 -4.91
CA LEU A 400 8.79 2.78 -5.58
C LEU A 400 8.46 3.99 -4.68
N ALA A 401 8.21 3.75 -3.39
CA ALA A 401 8.03 4.80 -2.40
C ALA A 401 9.29 5.68 -2.27
N THR A 402 10.47 5.07 -2.24
CA THR A 402 11.76 5.79 -2.24
C THR A 402 11.87 6.75 -3.43
N VAL A 403 11.61 6.27 -4.64
CA VAL A 403 11.66 7.12 -5.86
C VAL A 403 10.62 8.23 -5.82
N THR A 404 9.42 7.94 -5.30
CA THR A 404 8.35 8.94 -5.14
C THR A 404 8.75 10.04 -4.15
N LEU A 405 9.35 9.68 -3.01
CA LEU A 405 9.85 10.64 -2.02
C LEU A 405 10.98 11.52 -2.58
N TRP A 406 11.94 10.95 -3.33
CA TRP A 406 12.96 11.73 -4.03
C TRP A 406 12.36 12.67 -5.09
N THR A 407 11.28 12.26 -5.74
CA THR A 407 10.55 13.10 -6.71
C THR A 407 9.87 14.27 -6.00
N ALA A 408 9.23 14.02 -4.86
CA ALA A 408 8.64 15.07 -4.02
C ALA A 408 9.70 16.03 -3.45
N ALA A 409 10.85 15.51 -3.02
CA ALA A 409 11.99 16.32 -2.59
C ALA A 409 12.50 17.22 -3.72
N ALA A 410 12.60 16.68 -4.96
CA ALA A 410 13.02 17.46 -6.12
C ALA A 410 11.99 18.56 -6.50
N PHE A 411 10.70 18.28 -6.37
CA PHE A 411 9.65 19.28 -6.52
C PHE A 411 9.80 20.42 -5.51
N LEU A 412 9.96 20.09 -4.22
CA LEU A 412 10.12 21.08 -3.16
C LEU A 412 11.36 21.95 -3.38
N ALA A 413 12.51 21.33 -3.67
CA ALA A 413 13.76 22.04 -3.92
C ALA A 413 13.62 23.00 -5.11
N ARG A 414 12.99 22.57 -6.23
CA ARG A 414 12.73 23.43 -7.39
C ARG A 414 11.72 24.54 -7.12
N SER A 415 10.85 24.36 -6.14
CA SER A 415 9.88 25.37 -5.70
C SER A 415 10.47 26.33 -4.66
N GLY A 416 11.78 26.29 -4.38
CA GLY A 416 12.44 27.12 -3.38
C GLY A 416 12.03 26.79 -1.94
N LYS A 417 11.46 25.58 -1.71
CA LYS A 417 11.01 25.13 -0.38
C LYS A 417 12.01 24.18 0.26
N VAL A 418 12.01 24.12 1.59
CA VAL A 418 12.84 23.18 2.35
C VAL A 418 12.41 21.74 2.01
N HIS A 419 13.29 20.95 1.43
CA HIS A 419 12.98 19.62 0.92
C HIS A 419 13.16 18.50 1.94
N TRP A 420 13.72 18.77 3.12
CA TRP A 420 14.11 17.76 4.12
C TRP A 420 12.96 16.91 4.62
N ILE A 421 11.72 17.42 4.63
CA ILE A 421 10.51 16.67 5.01
C ILE A 421 10.28 15.43 4.12
N MET A 422 10.78 15.45 2.88
CA MET A 422 10.72 14.31 1.95
C MET A 422 12.09 13.65 1.80
N THR A 423 13.18 14.39 1.94
CA THR A 423 14.54 13.87 1.76
C THR A 423 14.95 12.91 2.87
N VAL A 424 14.62 13.22 4.14
CA VAL A 424 14.94 12.32 5.26
C VAL A 424 14.21 10.98 5.15
N PRO A 425 12.88 10.94 4.93
CA PRO A 425 12.18 9.70 4.61
C PRO A 425 12.75 8.95 3.40
N ALA A 426 13.12 9.66 2.33
CA ALA A 426 13.71 9.05 1.13
C ALA A 426 15.06 8.38 1.40
N MET A 427 15.90 9.00 2.23
CA MET A 427 17.18 8.42 2.67
C MET A 427 16.96 7.16 3.52
N PHE A 428 16.05 7.22 4.47
CA PHE A 428 15.72 6.07 5.32
C PHE A 428 15.23 4.88 4.49
N LEU A 429 14.29 5.11 3.56
CA LEU A 429 13.82 4.02 2.69
C LEU A 429 14.88 3.54 1.70
N ALA A 430 15.79 4.40 1.26
CA ALA A 430 16.92 3.98 0.43
C ALA A 430 17.83 3.02 1.20
N ASP A 431 18.12 3.32 2.47
CA ASP A 431 18.85 2.43 3.37
C ASP A 431 18.11 1.09 3.52
N VAL A 432 16.84 1.10 3.89
CA VAL A 432 15.99 -0.10 3.99
C VAL A 432 16.04 -0.94 2.72
N CYS A 433 15.88 -0.33 1.55
CA CYS A 433 15.84 -1.04 0.27
C CYS A 433 17.19 -1.69 -0.07
N VAL A 434 18.29 -0.95 0.06
CA VAL A 434 19.62 -1.45 -0.27
C VAL A 434 20.06 -2.51 0.75
N CYS A 435 19.84 -2.27 2.04
CA CYS A 435 20.11 -3.26 3.07
C CYS A 435 19.32 -4.56 2.79
N TYR A 436 18.01 -4.48 2.49
CA TYR A 436 17.21 -5.65 2.14
C TYR A 436 17.78 -6.41 0.95
N LEU A 437 18.11 -5.72 -0.14
CA LEU A 437 18.67 -6.36 -1.33
C LEU A 437 20.01 -7.06 -1.04
N CYS A 438 20.79 -6.55 -0.10
CA CYS A 438 22.04 -7.20 0.32
C CYS A 438 21.78 -8.45 1.17
N VAL A 439 20.88 -8.38 2.17
CA VAL A 439 20.77 -9.44 3.20
C VAL A 439 19.70 -10.49 2.90
N ALA A 440 18.69 -10.15 2.12
CA ALA A 440 17.61 -11.09 1.82
C ALA A 440 18.10 -12.31 1.04
N PRO A 441 17.47 -13.49 1.24
CA PRO A 441 17.82 -14.70 0.50
C PRO A 441 17.68 -14.56 -1.02
N TYR A 442 18.46 -15.32 -1.79
CA TYR A 442 18.39 -15.34 -3.27
C TYR A 442 16.99 -15.60 -3.80
N LYS A 443 16.21 -16.48 -3.14
CA LYS A 443 14.84 -16.83 -3.54
C LYS A 443 13.88 -15.64 -3.60
N VAL A 444 14.20 -14.57 -2.90
CA VAL A 444 13.36 -13.35 -2.83
C VAL A 444 14.08 -12.12 -3.38
N GLY A 445 15.06 -12.35 -4.24
CA GLY A 445 15.76 -11.30 -4.99
C GLY A 445 16.88 -10.59 -4.22
N GLY A 446 17.32 -11.13 -3.07
CA GLY A 446 18.46 -10.62 -2.31
C GLY A 446 19.77 -11.31 -2.69
N LEU A 447 20.86 -10.86 -2.05
CA LEU A 447 22.21 -11.33 -2.29
C LEU A 447 22.73 -12.24 -1.15
N ALA A 448 21.93 -12.50 -0.13
CA ALA A 448 22.26 -13.32 1.06
C ALA A 448 23.61 -12.95 1.72
N MET A 449 23.93 -11.65 1.73
CA MET A 449 25.14 -11.11 2.33
C MET A 449 24.99 -11.00 3.86
N PRO A 450 26.11 -10.95 4.62
CA PRO A 450 26.07 -10.67 6.05
C PRO A 450 25.37 -9.33 6.37
N GLN A 451 24.64 -9.29 7.49
CA GLN A 451 23.89 -8.09 7.91
C GLN A 451 24.75 -6.83 8.00
N VAL A 452 25.99 -6.96 8.50
CA VAL A 452 26.92 -5.82 8.60
C VAL A 452 27.18 -5.20 7.22
N VAL A 453 27.35 -6.03 6.19
CA VAL A 453 27.55 -5.57 4.80
C VAL A 453 26.30 -4.84 4.31
N GLY A 454 25.11 -5.41 4.57
CA GLY A 454 23.85 -4.79 4.21
C GLY A 454 23.64 -3.42 4.87
N ASN A 455 23.88 -3.33 6.17
CA ASN A 455 23.75 -2.07 6.92
C ASN A 455 24.70 -0.99 6.39
N VAL A 456 25.98 -1.32 6.17
CA VAL A 456 26.96 -0.37 5.62
C VAL A 456 26.58 0.04 4.21
N ALA A 457 26.21 -0.91 3.35
CA ALA A 457 25.81 -0.61 1.97
C ALA A 457 24.56 0.28 1.91
N GLY A 458 23.57 0.05 2.76
CA GLY A 458 22.36 0.85 2.86
C GLY A 458 22.66 2.30 3.26
N ILE A 459 23.42 2.49 4.33
CA ILE A 459 23.84 3.82 4.80
C ILE A 459 24.63 4.56 3.70
N VAL A 460 25.62 3.90 3.10
CA VAL A 460 26.43 4.49 2.03
C VAL A 460 25.55 4.90 0.84
N ALA A 461 24.62 4.05 0.44
CA ALA A 461 23.68 4.35 -0.65
C ALA A 461 22.76 5.54 -0.33
N ALA A 462 22.24 5.63 0.90
CA ALA A 462 21.41 6.76 1.33
C ALA A 462 22.14 8.09 1.24
N PHE A 463 23.39 8.16 1.72
CA PHE A 463 24.23 9.36 1.64
C PHE A 463 24.72 9.66 0.22
N ALA A 464 25.02 8.64 -0.59
CA ALA A 464 25.38 8.82 -2.00
C ALA A 464 24.21 9.41 -2.80
N LEU A 465 22.98 8.94 -2.56
CA LEU A 465 21.78 9.50 -3.18
C LEU A 465 21.52 10.94 -2.72
N LEU A 466 21.73 11.26 -1.45
CA LEU A 466 21.67 12.63 -0.94
C LEU A 466 22.69 13.53 -1.65
N ALA A 467 23.95 13.10 -1.72
CA ALA A 467 25.01 13.87 -2.39
C ALA A 467 24.68 14.12 -3.87
N LEU A 468 24.21 13.08 -4.58
CA LEU A 468 23.77 13.19 -5.97
C LEU A 468 22.58 14.15 -6.14
N PHE A 469 21.61 14.08 -5.22
CA PHE A 469 20.46 14.98 -5.22
C PHE A 469 20.88 16.42 -5.03
N LEU A 470 21.69 16.73 -4.00
CA LEU A 470 22.17 18.08 -3.72
C LEU A 470 23.02 18.64 -4.88
N TYR A 471 23.89 17.80 -5.46
CA TYR A 471 24.69 18.18 -6.63
C TYR A 471 23.80 18.55 -7.84
N LYS A 472 22.77 17.76 -8.14
CA LYS A 472 21.84 18.06 -9.23
C LYS A 472 20.99 19.29 -8.98
N MET A 473 20.62 19.56 -7.71
CA MET A 473 19.82 20.74 -7.38
C MET A 473 20.65 22.03 -7.46
N ARG A 474 21.98 22.00 -7.16
CA ARG A 474 22.89 23.17 -7.31
C ARG A 474 23.17 23.54 -8.77
N ARG A 475 23.06 22.58 -9.69
CA ARG A 475 23.39 22.83 -11.13
C ARG A 475 22.15 23.29 -11.93
N ARG A 476 21.02 23.40 -11.34
CA ARG A 476 19.78 23.90 -11.97
C ARG A 476 19.29 25.16 -11.31
#